data_4dfd4ec35df0347c17be7cfe5726f9a8
#
_entry.id   4dfd4ec35df0347c17be7cfe5726f9a8
#
_cell.length_a   1.000
_cell.length_b   1.000
_cell.length_c   1.000
_cell.angle_alpha   90.00
_cell.angle_beta   90.00
_cell.angle_gamma   90.00
#
_symmetry.space_group_name_H-M   'P 1'
#
loop_
_entity.id
_entity.type
_entity.pdbx_description
1 polymer ?
#
loop_
_entity_poly.entity_id
_entity_poly.type
_entity_poly.pdbx_seq_one_letter_code
_entity_poly.pdbx_strand_id
1 'polypeptide(L)'
;MSKSEVEKLNKYLDSSENELRMKLAGRKIKSVRFLSKEEAHGLGWEKRPLVLQLDNGALLYSMQDDEGNDGGSLSFESNGICETIAVRSVWD
;
A
#
# COMPACT_ATOMS: atom_id res chain seq x y z
N MET A 1 4.10 20.49 -21.61
CA MET A 1 2.72 20.39 -21.11
C MET A 1 2.08 21.77 -21.04
N SER A 2 0.86 21.94 -21.53
CA SER A 2 0.17 23.22 -21.51
C SER A 2 -0.35 23.52 -20.08
N LYS A 3 -0.63 24.81 -19.81
CA LYS A 3 -1.19 25.23 -18.52
C LYS A 3 -2.52 24.52 -18.21
N SER A 4 -3.39 24.37 -19.21
CA SER A 4 -4.68 23.69 -19.03
C SER A 4 -4.53 22.19 -18.75
N GLU A 5 -3.50 21.56 -19.32
CA GLU A 5 -3.20 20.14 -19.03
C GLU A 5 -2.70 19.97 -17.59
N VAL A 6 -1.86 20.89 -17.12
CA VAL A 6 -1.40 20.89 -15.72
C VAL A 6 -2.57 21.08 -14.76
N GLU A 7 -3.49 22.00 -15.06
CA GLU A 7 -4.68 22.22 -14.25
C GLU A 7 -5.59 21.00 -14.19
N LYS A 8 -5.78 20.30 -15.31
CA LYS A 8 -6.57 19.06 -15.37
C LYS A 8 -5.92 17.96 -14.54
N LEU A 9 -4.60 17.82 -14.65
CA LEU A 9 -3.86 16.83 -13.87
C LEU A 9 -3.96 17.13 -12.37
N ASN A 10 -3.82 18.38 -11.96
CA ASN A 10 -3.94 18.78 -10.57
C ASN A 10 -5.34 18.48 -10.01
N LYS A 11 -6.40 18.72 -10.76
CA LYS A 11 -7.76 18.38 -10.36
C LYS A 11 -7.94 16.87 -10.19
N TYR A 12 -7.37 16.09 -11.11
CA TYR A 12 -7.40 14.63 -11.02
C TYR A 12 -6.69 14.12 -9.76
N LEU A 13 -5.50 14.65 -9.47
CA LEU A 13 -4.74 14.27 -8.28
C LEU A 13 -5.47 14.66 -6.99
N ASP A 14 -6.08 15.84 -6.94
CA ASP A 14 -6.86 16.29 -5.79
C ASP A 14 -8.08 15.39 -5.56
N SER A 15 -8.80 15.02 -6.62
CA SER A 15 -9.94 14.09 -6.56
C SER A 15 -9.51 12.72 -6.06
N SER A 16 -8.39 12.21 -6.57
CA SER A 16 -7.83 10.92 -6.19
C SER A 16 -7.44 10.91 -4.72
N GLU A 17 -6.81 11.97 -4.25
CA GLU A 17 -6.44 12.12 -2.83
C GLU A 17 -7.68 12.16 -1.94
N ASN A 18 -8.72 12.90 -2.34
CA ASN A 18 -9.98 12.96 -1.59
C ASN A 18 -10.66 11.59 -1.52
N GLU A 19 -10.69 10.84 -2.61
CA GLU A 19 -11.23 9.49 -2.63
C GLU A 19 -10.49 8.56 -1.66
N LEU A 20 -9.16 8.63 -1.65
CA LEU A 20 -8.33 7.83 -0.75
C LEU A 20 -8.56 8.23 0.70
N ARG A 21 -8.69 9.54 0.96
CA ARG A 21 -8.99 10.04 2.31
C ARG A 21 -10.32 9.48 2.79
N MET A 22 -11.35 9.47 1.94
CA MET A 22 -12.65 8.93 2.29
C MET A 22 -12.61 7.43 2.57
N LYS A 23 -11.76 6.69 1.87
CA LYS A 23 -11.64 5.24 2.04
C LYS A 23 -10.80 4.83 3.25
N LEU A 24 -9.79 5.63 3.58
CA LEU A 24 -8.76 5.24 4.54
C LEU A 24 -8.78 6.05 5.83
N ALA A 25 -9.11 7.35 5.76
CA ALA A 25 -9.04 8.21 6.94
C ALA A 25 -10.06 7.79 8.00
N GLY A 26 -9.62 7.77 9.25
CA GLY A 26 -10.48 7.38 10.38
C GLY A 26 -10.69 5.89 10.52
N ARG A 27 -10.13 5.06 9.63
CA ARG A 27 -10.22 3.61 9.75
C ARG A 27 -9.27 3.12 10.82
N LYS A 28 -9.66 2.04 11.50
CA LYS A 28 -8.82 1.38 12.49
C LYS A 28 -8.16 0.17 11.88
N ILE A 29 -6.92 -0.09 12.26
CA ILE A 29 -6.23 -1.31 11.89
C ILE A 29 -6.76 -2.43 12.78
N LYS A 30 -7.45 -3.38 12.17
CA LYS A 30 -8.06 -4.52 12.88
C LYS A 30 -7.05 -5.63 13.13
N SER A 31 -6.20 -5.89 12.15
CA SER A 31 -5.17 -6.93 12.26
C SER A 31 -3.99 -6.62 11.35
N VAL A 32 -2.85 -7.22 11.69
CA VAL A 32 -1.59 -7.05 10.96
C VAL A 32 -1.00 -8.43 10.75
N ARG A 33 -0.61 -8.73 9.52
CA ARG A 33 0.04 -9.99 9.16
C ARG A 33 0.85 -9.81 7.89
N PHE A 34 1.74 -10.73 7.60
CA PHE A 34 2.34 -10.78 6.27
C PHE A 34 1.40 -11.51 5.32
N LEU A 35 1.49 -11.17 4.03
CA LEU A 35 0.78 -11.92 3.00
C LEU A 35 1.19 -13.40 3.10
N SER A 36 0.25 -14.32 2.94
CA SER A 36 0.56 -15.74 3.04
C SER A 36 1.29 -16.24 1.79
N LYS A 37 1.94 -17.38 1.92
CA LYS A 37 2.63 -18.01 0.77
C LYS A 37 1.65 -18.34 -0.34
N GLU A 38 0.48 -18.82 0.01
CA GLU A 38 -0.59 -19.16 -0.94
C GLU A 38 -1.08 -17.93 -1.68
N GLU A 39 -1.30 -16.83 -0.97
CA GLU A 39 -1.70 -15.57 -1.57
C GLU A 39 -0.63 -15.04 -2.53
N ALA A 40 0.64 -15.08 -2.10
CA ALA A 40 1.75 -14.64 -2.94
C ALA A 40 1.87 -15.49 -4.21
N HIS A 41 1.73 -16.80 -4.07
CA HIS A 41 1.74 -17.73 -5.21
C HIS A 41 0.62 -17.39 -6.20
N GLY A 42 -0.57 -17.10 -5.71
CA GLY A 42 -1.70 -16.71 -6.55
C GLY A 42 -1.46 -15.43 -7.35
N LEU A 43 -0.62 -14.54 -6.84
CA LEU A 43 -0.23 -13.29 -7.50
C LEU A 43 1.03 -13.44 -8.34
N GLY A 44 1.74 -14.55 -8.27
CA GLY A 44 3.02 -14.75 -8.92
C GLY A 44 4.17 -14.01 -8.21
N TRP A 45 4.02 -13.75 -6.92
CA TRP A 45 4.98 -12.97 -6.14
C TRP A 45 5.95 -13.87 -5.38
N GLU A 46 7.19 -13.42 -5.22
CA GLU A 46 8.22 -14.07 -4.40
C GLU A 46 8.34 -13.42 -3.02
N LYS A 47 7.84 -12.19 -2.87
CA LYS A 47 7.91 -11.41 -1.64
C LYS A 47 6.53 -11.27 -1.02
N ARG A 48 6.49 -11.35 0.29
CA ARG A 48 5.26 -11.25 1.08
C ARG A 48 5.29 -9.96 1.90
N PRO A 49 4.57 -8.91 1.46
CA PRO A 49 4.55 -7.65 2.20
C PRO A 49 3.72 -7.75 3.46
N LEU A 50 3.88 -6.77 4.34
CA LEU A 50 3.00 -6.60 5.48
C LEU A 50 1.61 -6.19 5.00
N VAL A 51 0.58 -6.84 5.52
CA VAL A 51 -0.82 -6.55 5.21
C VAL A 51 -1.49 -5.95 6.43
N LEU A 52 -2.10 -4.80 6.26
CA LEU A 52 -2.92 -4.16 7.28
C LEU A 52 -4.39 -4.41 6.92
N GLN A 53 -5.12 -5.08 7.79
CA GLN A 53 -6.56 -5.23 7.62
C GLN A 53 -7.27 -4.12 8.37
N LEU A 54 -8.10 -3.38 7.67
CA LEU A 54 -8.86 -2.27 8.23
C LEU A 54 -10.20 -2.76 8.79
N ASP A 55 -10.84 -1.93 9.60
CA ASP A 55 -12.09 -2.27 10.28
C ASP A 55 -13.28 -2.51 9.34
N ASN A 56 -13.19 -2.06 8.10
CA ASN A 56 -14.21 -2.30 7.08
C ASN A 56 -13.91 -3.52 6.19
N GLY A 57 -12.89 -4.32 6.55
CA GLY A 57 -12.48 -5.49 5.78
C GLY A 57 -11.51 -5.21 4.65
N ALA A 58 -11.20 -3.96 4.37
CA ALA A 58 -10.24 -3.59 3.33
C ALA A 58 -8.83 -4.02 3.73
N LEU A 59 -8.01 -4.34 2.75
CA LEU A 59 -6.60 -4.70 2.95
C LEU A 59 -5.71 -3.64 2.33
N LEU A 60 -4.66 -3.26 3.06
CA LEU A 60 -3.68 -2.29 2.61
C LEU A 60 -2.30 -2.95 2.68
N TYR A 61 -1.59 -2.97 1.57
CA TYR A 61 -0.25 -3.55 1.50
C TYR A 61 0.56 -2.88 0.40
N SER A 62 1.88 -2.98 0.51
CA SER A 62 2.80 -2.30 -0.39
C SER A 62 3.27 -3.22 -1.51
N MET A 63 3.39 -2.67 -2.70
CA MET A 63 3.93 -3.36 -3.89
C MET A 63 5.23 -2.70 -4.29
N GLN A 64 6.08 -3.44 -5.00
CA GLN A 64 7.38 -2.92 -5.44
C GLN A 64 7.24 -1.81 -6.48
N ASP A 65 6.16 -1.84 -7.27
CA ASP A 65 5.88 -0.86 -8.31
C ASP A 65 4.36 -0.76 -8.56
N ASP A 66 3.95 0.17 -9.42
CA ASP A 66 2.55 0.42 -9.74
C ASP A 66 1.91 -0.72 -10.55
N GLU A 67 2.69 -1.60 -11.12
CA GLU A 67 2.22 -2.71 -11.94
C GLU A 67 1.94 -3.97 -11.13
N GLY A 68 2.33 -3.99 -9.85
CA GLY A 68 2.08 -5.13 -8.98
C GLY A 68 2.95 -6.34 -9.28
N ASN A 69 4.19 -6.11 -9.71
CA ASN A 69 5.11 -7.20 -10.08
C ASN A 69 5.59 -8.03 -8.89
N ASP A 70 5.60 -7.44 -7.69
CA ASP A 70 5.99 -8.13 -6.45
C ASP A 70 5.54 -7.31 -5.23
N GLY A 71 5.68 -7.88 -4.04
CA GLY A 71 5.48 -7.16 -2.79
C GLY A 71 6.61 -6.18 -2.51
N GLY A 72 6.31 -5.12 -1.75
CA GLY A 72 7.27 -4.09 -1.37
C GLY A 72 7.33 -3.88 0.13
N SER A 73 8.39 -3.20 0.57
CA SER A 73 8.57 -2.82 1.97
C SER A 73 7.75 -1.57 2.31
N LEU A 74 7.53 -1.36 3.60
CA LEU A 74 6.86 -0.17 4.13
C LEU A 74 7.82 0.61 5.01
N SER A 75 7.68 1.92 5.00
CA SER A 75 8.39 2.77 5.93
C SER A 75 7.46 3.09 7.10
N PHE A 76 7.98 2.98 8.31
CA PHE A 76 7.28 3.35 9.54
C PHE A 76 8.09 4.43 10.25
N GLU A 77 7.46 5.55 10.51
CA GLU A 77 8.12 6.67 11.19
C GLU A 77 7.33 7.05 12.43
N SER A 78 8.01 7.15 13.56
CA SER A 78 7.40 7.54 14.82
C SER A 78 8.43 8.29 15.66
N ASN A 79 8.05 9.45 16.19
CA ASN A 79 8.91 10.27 17.05
C ASN A 79 10.27 10.58 16.44
N GLY A 80 10.31 10.83 15.12
CA GLY A 80 11.54 11.14 14.40
C GLY A 80 12.41 9.94 14.08
N ILE A 81 11.97 8.74 14.42
CA ILE A 81 12.69 7.49 14.12
C ILE A 81 11.99 6.82 12.94
N CYS A 82 12.77 6.51 11.91
CA CYS A 82 12.27 5.83 10.72
C CYS A 82 12.72 4.38 10.70
N GLU A 83 11.79 3.48 10.52
CA GLU A 83 12.04 2.04 10.43
C GLU A 83 11.53 1.50 9.11
N THR A 84 12.22 0.52 8.55
CA THR A 84 11.76 -0.18 7.37
C THR A 84 11.13 -1.51 7.78
N ILE A 85 9.87 -1.69 7.38
CA ILE A 85 9.19 -2.98 7.54
C ILE A 85 9.47 -3.77 6.26
N ALA A 86 10.44 -4.67 6.35
CA ALA A 86 10.88 -5.47 5.21
C ALA A 86 9.84 -6.53 4.84
N VAL A 87 9.87 -6.95 3.59
CA VAL A 87 9.05 -8.08 3.13
C VAL A 87 9.60 -9.39 3.68
N ARG A 88 8.74 -10.40 3.72
CA ARG A 88 9.15 -11.80 3.92
C ARG A 88 9.31 -12.45 2.55
N SER A 89 10.10 -13.51 2.50
CA SER A 89 10.23 -14.32 1.28
C SER A 89 9.21 -15.44 1.28
N VAL A 90 8.87 -15.95 0.10
CA VAL A 90 8.04 -17.18 0.00
C VAL A 90 8.81 -18.42 0.45
N TRP A 91 10.13 -18.29 0.58
CA TRP A 91 11.01 -19.39 1.03
C TRP A 91 11.23 -19.40 2.55
N ASP A 92 10.76 -18.40 3.27
CA ASP A 92 10.92 -18.28 4.74
C ASP A 92 10.00 -19.21 5.52
#